data_27c6caea37e184170a0a9b912f41bb93
#
_entry.id   27c6caea37e184170a0a9b912f41bb93
#
_cell.length_a   1.000
_cell.length_b   1.000
_cell.length_c   1.000
_cell.angle_alpha   90.00
_cell.angle_beta   90.00
_cell.angle_gamma   90.00
#
_symmetry.space_group_name_H-M   'P 1'
#
loop_
_entity.id
_entity.type
_entity.pdbx_description
1 polymer ?
#
loop_
_entity_poly.entity_id
_entity_poly.type
_entity_poly.pdbx_seq_one_letter_code
_entity_poly.pdbx_strand_id
1 'polypeptide(L)'
;MTIIPVPFGPDSGPARSKNASAGGLVNCFVEAAPDAKTPYAIYSTPGLKLFSDLSNSQGCRGGKVVNESLFYVVFGETLYKINSGGGKTAIGTIFGTDTVSMAYNKASPVEVAIVAGGKRYLMVSDVITEIADADLPQNPISVVYTDGYFVFFYTNGEMYQSAINDGSSYSALDFAEAEARQDKTRAGGILSDRPVNFGAESIEFFYNSAPAEGFSFSPQPGAQINRGILAANCWAEFDNTLTWLDQNGIAVRSEGTIAKVIGTAPVHKDIQATIKKQEQSKIVVGTWAFAGHEMLQIHSPDWCWVYDASAGKWFRRLSQDRDTWGGKHFFRVFNKTLVGDEASGILYEQDDATYNENGKQLICSLTSNYVHAGPNRTRHNAFFLDVETGVGNAEDTDAEDVTPECILSWSDDGGHTFTGGRQMSVGAQGEYGHRIRANRLGMSKDKGRVYRVEFSAARPFTFIAAYADVDQVNA
;
A
#
# COMPACT_ATOMS: atom_id res chain seq x y z
N MET A 1 -33.49 -8.62 28.30
CA MET A 1 -33.10 -8.90 26.90
C MET A 1 -32.98 -7.56 26.22
N THR A 2 -31.76 -7.15 25.89
CA THR A 2 -31.51 -5.87 25.24
C THR A 2 -30.65 -6.11 24.01
N ILE A 3 -31.16 -5.79 22.81
CA ILE A 3 -30.42 -5.85 21.58
C ILE A 3 -29.64 -4.54 21.42
N ILE A 4 -28.35 -4.62 21.34
CA ILE A 4 -27.45 -3.48 21.15
C ILE A 4 -26.59 -3.66 19.90
N PRO A 5 -26.23 -2.57 19.20
CA PRO A 5 -25.29 -2.66 18.09
C PRO A 5 -23.91 -3.09 18.60
N VAL A 6 -23.26 -3.97 17.87
CA VAL A 6 -21.84 -4.30 18.11
C VAL A 6 -21.00 -3.31 17.34
N PRO A 7 -20.07 -2.59 17.99
CA PRO A 7 -19.35 -1.50 17.38
C PRO A 7 -18.17 -2.01 16.50
N PHE A 8 -18.51 -2.63 15.37
CA PHE A 8 -17.57 -2.78 14.25
C PHE A 8 -17.46 -1.41 13.58
N GLY A 9 -16.30 -0.80 13.66
CA GLY A 9 -16.08 0.55 13.19
C GLY A 9 -15.05 0.61 12.07
N PRO A 10 -14.94 1.78 11.42
CA PRO A 10 -13.89 2.04 10.46
C PRO A 10 -12.55 2.30 11.15
N ASP A 11 -12.24 1.58 12.22
CA ASP A 11 -11.03 1.75 13.01
C ASP A 11 -9.84 1.12 12.30
N SER A 12 -8.73 1.85 12.25
CA SER A 12 -7.51 1.40 11.59
C SER A 12 -6.90 0.15 12.25
N GLY A 13 -7.09 -0.01 13.55
CA GLY A 13 -6.51 -1.10 14.32
C GLY A 13 -6.54 -0.78 15.82
N PRO A 14 -6.04 -1.68 16.66
CA PRO A 14 -6.10 -1.49 18.10
C PRO A 14 -5.29 -0.27 18.53
N ALA A 15 -5.83 0.48 19.48
CA ALA A 15 -5.12 1.59 20.11
C ALA A 15 -3.80 1.12 20.76
N ARG A 16 -2.97 2.05 21.21
CA ARG A 16 -1.71 1.75 21.93
C ARG A 16 -1.94 0.77 23.08
N SER A 17 -3.08 0.89 23.76
CA SER A 17 -3.60 -0.12 24.67
C SER A 17 -4.81 -0.79 24.02
N LYS A 18 -4.76 -2.10 23.81
CA LYS A 18 -5.92 -2.87 23.32
C LYS A 18 -7.15 -2.70 24.19
N ASN A 19 -6.96 -2.50 25.51
CA ASN A 19 -8.06 -2.24 26.43
C ASN A 19 -8.81 -0.93 26.18
N ALA A 20 -8.20 0.03 25.48
CA ALA A 20 -8.87 1.28 25.12
C ALA A 20 -9.67 1.15 23.82
N SER A 21 -9.11 0.44 22.82
CA SER A 21 -9.77 0.08 21.56
C SER A 21 -9.10 -1.15 21.00
N ALA A 22 -9.90 -2.13 20.61
CA ALA A 22 -9.44 -3.38 19.99
C ALA A 22 -9.85 -3.49 18.52
N GLY A 23 -10.68 -2.56 18.03
CA GLY A 23 -11.23 -2.56 16.68
C GLY A 23 -10.18 -2.52 15.59
N GLY A 24 -10.47 -3.13 14.43
CA GLY A 24 -9.58 -3.11 13.29
C GLY A 24 -10.13 -3.87 12.10
N LEU A 25 -9.61 -3.53 10.92
CA LEU A 25 -9.96 -4.13 9.64
C LEU A 25 -8.71 -4.74 8.98
N VAL A 26 -8.84 -5.95 8.47
CA VAL A 26 -7.82 -6.63 7.68
C VAL A 26 -8.46 -7.10 6.37
N ASN A 27 -7.85 -6.75 5.24
CA ASN A 27 -8.33 -7.04 3.89
C ASN A 27 -9.76 -6.55 3.61
N CYS A 28 -10.16 -5.50 4.31
CA CYS A 28 -11.46 -4.85 4.15
C CYS A 28 -11.30 -3.34 4.17
N PHE A 29 -12.08 -2.65 3.36
CA PHE A 29 -12.12 -1.19 3.31
C PHE A 29 -13.54 -0.67 3.56
N VAL A 30 -13.65 0.60 3.89
CA VAL A 30 -14.90 1.25 4.28
C VAL A 30 -15.38 2.15 3.16
N GLU A 31 -16.67 2.06 2.82
CA GLU A 31 -17.33 3.02 1.95
C GLU A 31 -18.43 3.76 2.71
N ALA A 32 -18.46 5.08 2.57
CA ALA A 32 -19.47 5.90 3.21
C ALA A 32 -20.84 5.71 2.52
N ALA A 33 -21.87 5.46 3.31
CA ALA A 33 -23.23 5.27 2.85
C ALA A 33 -24.20 6.09 3.74
N PRO A 34 -24.14 7.44 3.68
CA PRO A 34 -24.81 8.30 4.66
C PRO A 34 -26.33 8.15 4.69
N ASP A 35 -26.95 7.80 3.56
CA ASP A 35 -28.40 7.62 3.43
C ASP A 35 -28.85 6.15 3.57
N ALA A 36 -27.92 5.22 3.88
CA ALA A 36 -28.21 3.82 4.02
C ALA A 36 -28.63 3.45 5.46
N LYS A 37 -28.93 2.16 5.68
CA LYS A 37 -29.28 1.58 6.99
C LYS A 37 -28.20 1.82 8.05
N THR A 38 -26.95 1.90 7.62
CA THR A 38 -25.78 2.27 8.43
C THR A 38 -24.99 3.35 7.70
N PRO A 39 -24.24 4.23 8.40
CA PRO A 39 -23.54 5.34 7.77
C PRO A 39 -22.35 4.91 6.90
N TYR A 40 -21.99 3.65 6.93
CA TYR A 40 -20.95 3.04 6.11
C TYR A 40 -21.23 1.54 5.93
N ALA A 41 -20.67 0.99 4.85
CA ALA A 41 -20.53 -0.46 4.65
C ALA A 41 -19.05 -0.84 4.59
N ILE A 42 -18.73 -2.10 4.87
CA ILE A 42 -17.34 -2.59 4.82
C ILE A 42 -17.29 -3.70 3.77
N TYR A 43 -16.41 -3.53 2.79
CA TYR A 43 -16.25 -4.44 1.67
C TYR A 43 -14.91 -5.17 1.73
N SER A 44 -14.86 -6.36 1.17
CA SER A 44 -13.60 -7.06 0.92
C SER A 44 -12.75 -6.31 -0.11
N THR A 45 -11.43 -6.33 0.10
CA THR A 45 -10.49 -5.79 -0.90
C THR A 45 -10.42 -6.71 -2.13
N PRO A 46 -10.02 -6.18 -3.30
CA PRO A 46 -9.87 -6.98 -4.51
C PRO A 46 -8.79 -8.06 -4.35
N GLY A 47 -8.98 -9.18 -5.02
CA GLY A 47 -8.02 -10.27 -5.07
C GLY A 47 -6.93 -10.08 -6.14
N LEU A 48 -6.11 -11.10 -6.28
CA LEU A 48 -4.98 -11.15 -7.21
C LEU A 48 -5.09 -12.37 -8.12
N LYS A 49 -5.03 -12.15 -9.44
CA LYS A 49 -4.88 -13.18 -10.46
C LYS A 49 -3.44 -13.26 -10.92
N LEU A 50 -2.98 -14.44 -11.31
CA LEU A 50 -1.72 -14.57 -12.03
C LEU A 50 -1.79 -13.83 -13.37
N PHE A 51 -0.88 -12.85 -13.57
CA PHE A 51 -0.71 -12.20 -14.87
C PHE A 51 0.52 -12.74 -15.61
N SER A 52 1.67 -12.83 -14.91
CA SER A 52 2.90 -13.40 -15.47
C SER A 52 3.73 -14.05 -14.36
N ASP A 53 4.15 -15.29 -14.60
CA ASP A 53 5.18 -15.97 -13.80
C ASP A 53 6.54 -15.76 -14.47
N LEU A 54 7.41 -14.96 -13.86
CA LEU A 54 8.72 -14.63 -14.40
C LEU A 54 9.75 -15.74 -14.16
N SER A 55 9.37 -16.82 -13.47
CA SER A 55 10.27 -17.93 -13.11
C SER A 55 11.52 -17.43 -12.37
N ASN A 56 11.35 -16.38 -11.57
CA ASN A 56 12.37 -15.79 -10.72
C ASN A 56 12.05 -16.11 -9.26
N SER A 57 13.07 -16.43 -8.47
CA SER A 57 12.90 -16.73 -7.04
C SER A 57 12.93 -15.48 -6.15
N GLN A 58 13.09 -14.28 -6.74
CA GLN A 58 13.22 -13.02 -6.03
C GLN A 58 12.08 -12.08 -6.36
N GLY A 59 11.74 -11.21 -5.42
CA GLY A 59 10.62 -10.28 -5.54
C GLY A 59 10.85 -9.10 -6.49
N CYS A 60 9.77 -8.37 -6.71
CA CYS A 60 9.74 -7.15 -7.50
C CYS A 60 10.53 -6.03 -6.83
N ARG A 61 11.40 -5.37 -7.61
CA ARG A 61 12.19 -4.21 -7.18
C ARG A 61 11.65 -2.89 -7.73
N GLY A 62 10.67 -2.91 -8.61
CA GLY A 62 10.09 -1.76 -9.27
C GLY A 62 10.03 -1.93 -10.77
N GLY A 63 9.51 -0.93 -11.45
CA GLY A 63 9.37 -0.95 -12.91
C GLY A 63 8.89 0.40 -13.44
N LYS A 64 8.79 0.51 -14.77
CA LYS A 64 8.31 1.72 -15.42
C LYS A 64 7.39 1.39 -16.59
N VAL A 65 6.22 1.95 -16.55
CA VAL A 65 5.30 2.01 -17.69
C VAL A 65 5.75 3.17 -18.57
N VAL A 66 6.14 2.87 -19.81
CA VAL A 66 6.55 3.88 -20.79
C VAL A 66 5.34 4.37 -21.57
N ASN A 67 4.47 3.44 -21.97
CA ASN A 67 3.18 3.73 -22.59
C ASN A 67 2.23 2.53 -22.41
N GLU A 68 1.03 2.59 -22.94
CA GLU A 68 0.01 1.53 -22.80
C GLU A 68 0.41 0.15 -23.35
N SER A 69 1.48 0.07 -24.16
CA SER A 69 1.97 -1.18 -24.77
C SER A 69 3.39 -1.56 -24.36
N LEU A 70 4.09 -0.69 -23.60
CA LEU A 70 5.50 -0.86 -23.26
C LEU A 70 5.71 -0.73 -21.75
N PHE A 71 5.97 -1.86 -21.12
CA PHE A 71 6.18 -1.98 -19.70
C PHE A 71 7.44 -2.78 -19.38
N TYR A 72 8.27 -2.20 -18.51
CA TYR A 72 9.48 -2.82 -17.99
C TYR A 72 9.40 -2.97 -16.48
N VAL A 73 9.86 -4.12 -15.97
CA VAL A 73 9.83 -4.45 -14.54
C VAL A 73 11.08 -5.22 -14.14
N VAL A 74 11.59 -4.96 -12.95
CA VAL A 74 12.76 -5.63 -12.39
C VAL A 74 12.32 -6.58 -11.29
N PHE A 75 12.69 -7.87 -11.46
CA PHE A 75 12.57 -8.89 -10.43
C PHE A 75 13.95 -9.47 -10.15
N GLY A 76 14.35 -9.47 -8.87
CA GLY A 76 15.74 -9.76 -8.54
C GLY A 76 16.70 -8.86 -9.31
N GLU A 77 17.66 -9.43 -9.98
CA GLU A 77 18.60 -8.69 -10.83
C GLU A 77 18.26 -8.69 -12.32
N THR A 78 17.06 -9.15 -12.71
CA THR A 78 16.69 -9.23 -14.13
C THR A 78 15.63 -8.18 -14.49
N LEU A 79 15.89 -7.39 -15.52
CA LEU A 79 14.92 -6.52 -16.19
C LEU A 79 14.14 -7.32 -17.21
N TYR A 80 12.83 -7.29 -17.09
CA TYR A 80 11.90 -7.91 -18.03
C TYR A 80 11.08 -6.85 -18.76
N LYS A 81 10.81 -7.12 -20.02
CA LYS A 81 9.76 -6.49 -20.81
C LYS A 81 8.54 -7.39 -20.80
N ILE A 82 7.38 -6.83 -20.48
CA ILE A 82 6.12 -7.56 -20.36
C ILE A 82 5.16 -7.06 -21.42
N ASN A 83 4.46 -7.96 -22.08
CA ASN A 83 3.42 -7.64 -23.04
C ASN A 83 2.00 -7.76 -22.41
N SER A 84 0.99 -7.30 -23.13
CA SER A 84 -0.42 -7.28 -22.67
C SER A 84 -1.02 -8.65 -22.39
N GLY A 85 -0.45 -9.71 -22.90
CA GLY A 85 -0.86 -11.10 -22.64
C GLY A 85 -0.07 -11.78 -21.51
N GLY A 86 0.78 -11.04 -20.78
CA GLY A 86 1.61 -11.60 -19.72
C GLY A 86 2.89 -12.30 -20.21
N GLY A 87 3.17 -12.25 -21.53
CA GLY A 87 4.41 -12.77 -22.08
C GLY A 87 5.60 -11.93 -21.62
N LYS A 88 6.70 -12.60 -21.23
CA LYS A 88 7.92 -12.00 -20.68
C LYS A 88 9.10 -12.14 -21.64
N THR A 89 9.95 -11.12 -21.68
CA THR A 89 11.25 -11.15 -22.35
C THR A 89 12.30 -10.61 -21.38
N ALA A 90 13.30 -11.43 -21.04
CA ALA A 90 14.43 -10.96 -20.23
C ALA A 90 15.32 -10.06 -21.09
N ILE A 91 15.58 -8.84 -20.63
CA ILE A 91 16.33 -7.82 -21.36
C ILE A 91 17.81 -7.81 -20.91
N GLY A 92 18.06 -7.90 -19.61
CA GLY A 92 19.42 -7.88 -19.08
C GLY A 92 19.47 -7.79 -17.56
N THR A 93 20.67 -7.61 -17.03
CA THR A 93 20.93 -7.60 -15.58
C THR A 93 21.00 -6.18 -15.04
N ILE A 94 20.31 -5.95 -13.93
CA ILE A 94 20.31 -4.71 -13.14
C ILE A 94 20.82 -5.04 -11.74
N PHE A 95 22.02 -4.55 -11.43
CA PHE A 95 22.71 -4.86 -10.18
C PHE A 95 21.95 -4.42 -8.93
N GLY A 96 22.12 -5.16 -7.83
CA GLY A 96 21.62 -4.83 -6.50
C GLY A 96 20.31 -5.50 -6.13
N THR A 97 19.88 -5.27 -4.89
CA THR A 97 18.67 -5.87 -4.28
C THR A 97 17.62 -4.84 -3.85
N ASP A 98 18.00 -3.55 -3.82
CA ASP A 98 17.11 -2.47 -3.43
C ASP A 98 16.13 -2.11 -4.54
N THR A 99 15.13 -1.30 -4.21
CA THR A 99 14.19 -0.73 -5.18
C THR A 99 14.92 0.02 -6.29
N VAL A 100 14.48 -0.14 -7.53
CA VAL A 100 15.04 0.56 -8.68
C VAL A 100 14.30 1.87 -8.93
N SER A 101 15.05 2.91 -9.34
CA SER A 101 14.49 4.16 -9.84
C SER A 101 14.59 4.18 -11.36
N MET A 102 13.48 4.45 -12.07
CA MET A 102 13.41 4.41 -13.52
C MET A 102 12.67 5.62 -14.07
N ALA A 103 13.25 6.23 -15.10
CA ALA A 103 12.65 7.33 -15.85
C ALA A 103 12.81 7.07 -17.37
N TYR A 104 11.94 7.65 -18.19
CA TYR A 104 12.08 7.59 -19.66
C TYR A 104 11.90 8.97 -20.27
N ASN A 105 12.57 9.20 -21.41
CA ASN A 105 12.50 10.43 -22.17
C ASN A 105 11.50 10.35 -23.35
N LYS A 106 11.42 11.44 -24.10
CA LYS A 106 10.59 11.56 -25.29
C LYS A 106 11.39 11.41 -26.61
N ALA A 107 12.62 10.88 -26.54
CA ALA A 107 13.44 10.63 -27.71
C ALA A 107 12.84 9.52 -28.61
N SER A 108 13.32 9.42 -29.82
CA SER A 108 12.96 8.34 -30.74
C SER A 108 14.26 7.73 -31.30
N PRO A 109 14.62 6.49 -30.89
CA PRO A 109 13.90 5.61 -29.95
C PRO A 109 13.86 6.16 -28.53
N VAL A 110 12.85 5.75 -27.74
CA VAL A 110 12.72 6.11 -26.32
C VAL A 110 13.90 5.53 -25.54
N GLU A 111 14.48 6.34 -24.69
CA GLU A 111 15.52 5.93 -23.75
C GLU A 111 14.95 5.80 -22.36
N VAL A 112 15.39 4.77 -21.62
CA VAL A 112 15.01 4.53 -20.23
C VAL A 112 16.26 4.56 -19.37
N ALA A 113 16.36 5.55 -18.49
CA ALA A 113 17.41 5.63 -17.48
C ALA A 113 16.99 4.83 -16.25
N ILE A 114 17.93 4.05 -15.68
CA ILE A 114 17.71 3.19 -14.53
C ILE A 114 18.83 3.43 -13.51
N VAL A 115 18.45 3.63 -12.24
CA VAL A 115 19.37 3.71 -11.11
C VAL A 115 19.09 2.56 -10.18
N ALA A 116 20.11 1.77 -9.87
CA ALA A 116 20.01 0.61 -8.99
C ALA A 116 21.39 0.24 -8.41
N GLY A 117 21.46 -0.08 -7.12
CA GLY A 117 22.69 -0.53 -6.46
C GLY A 117 23.88 0.43 -6.60
N GLY A 118 23.62 1.74 -6.68
CA GLY A 118 24.62 2.77 -6.90
C GLY A 118 25.16 2.89 -8.34
N LYS A 119 24.55 2.16 -9.29
CA LYS A 119 24.89 2.20 -10.72
C LYS A 119 23.81 2.90 -11.52
N ARG A 120 24.22 3.38 -12.70
CA ARG A 120 23.37 4.03 -13.72
C ARG A 120 23.36 3.19 -14.99
N TYR A 121 22.19 2.99 -15.55
CA TYR A 121 22.03 2.30 -16.84
C TYR A 121 21.18 3.16 -17.76
N LEU A 122 21.49 3.10 -19.05
CA LEU A 122 20.64 3.60 -20.12
C LEU A 122 20.20 2.41 -20.98
N MET A 123 18.90 2.29 -21.16
CA MET A 123 18.33 1.28 -22.06
C MET A 123 17.74 1.97 -23.28
N VAL A 124 18.16 1.54 -24.45
CA VAL A 124 17.67 2.01 -25.75
C VAL A 124 17.35 0.80 -26.62
N SER A 125 16.13 0.71 -27.14
CA SER A 125 15.70 -0.42 -28.00
C SER A 125 15.98 -1.80 -27.39
N ASP A 126 15.67 -1.97 -26.10
CA ASP A 126 15.89 -3.20 -25.33
C ASP A 126 17.38 -3.59 -25.13
N VAL A 127 18.32 -2.67 -25.34
CA VAL A 127 19.75 -2.86 -25.07
C VAL A 127 20.14 -2.02 -23.85
N ILE A 128 20.66 -2.66 -22.81
CA ILE A 128 21.10 -2.00 -21.56
C ILE A 128 22.60 -1.72 -21.64
N THR A 129 22.99 -0.48 -21.35
CA THR A 129 24.38 -0.05 -21.22
C THR A 129 24.58 0.65 -19.89
N GLU A 130 25.64 0.32 -19.15
CA GLU A 130 26.02 1.07 -17.94
C GLU A 130 26.57 2.44 -18.34
N ILE A 131 26.06 3.51 -17.75
CA ILE A 131 26.54 4.87 -17.98
C ILE A 131 27.83 5.06 -17.16
N ALA A 132 28.97 5.02 -17.82
CA ALA A 132 30.31 5.18 -17.23
C ALA A 132 30.93 6.54 -17.59
N ASP A 133 30.13 7.61 -17.58
CA ASP A 133 30.58 8.96 -17.88
C ASP A 133 31.39 9.53 -16.70
N ALA A 134 32.56 10.08 -16.97
CA ALA A 134 33.49 10.64 -15.99
C ALA A 134 33.00 11.97 -15.40
N ASP A 135 32.11 12.66 -16.08
CA ASP A 135 31.50 13.93 -15.65
C ASP A 135 30.44 13.74 -14.55
N LEU A 136 30.00 12.49 -14.32
CA LEU A 136 29.00 12.16 -13.31
C LEU A 136 29.64 11.53 -12.07
N PRO A 137 29.28 11.99 -10.84
CA PRO A 137 29.71 11.33 -9.61
C PRO A 137 29.24 9.88 -9.53
N GLN A 138 29.91 9.08 -8.70
CA GLN A 138 29.50 7.70 -8.43
C GLN A 138 28.34 7.64 -7.43
N ASN A 139 27.66 6.50 -7.39
CA ASN A 139 26.60 6.18 -6.43
C ASN A 139 25.39 7.12 -6.49
N PRO A 140 24.70 7.24 -7.66
CA PRO A 140 23.41 7.89 -7.75
C PRO A 140 22.38 7.13 -6.91
N ILE A 141 21.38 7.83 -6.40
CA ILE A 141 20.31 7.24 -5.57
C ILE A 141 18.96 7.17 -6.31
N SER A 142 18.72 8.07 -7.24
CA SER A 142 17.49 8.07 -8.05
C SER A 142 17.67 8.85 -9.35
N VAL A 143 16.72 8.66 -10.27
CA VAL A 143 16.63 9.40 -11.54
C VAL A 143 15.19 9.79 -11.83
N VAL A 144 14.99 10.99 -12.33
CA VAL A 144 13.71 11.46 -12.89
C VAL A 144 13.91 12.00 -14.30
N TYR A 145 12.81 12.18 -15.02
CA TYR A 145 12.85 12.88 -16.32
C TYR A 145 11.82 14.00 -16.31
N THR A 146 12.26 15.19 -16.65
CA THR A 146 11.42 16.38 -16.76
C THR A 146 12.02 17.38 -17.72
N ASP A 147 11.20 18.12 -18.47
CA ASP A 147 11.57 19.18 -19.40
C ASP A 147 12.69 18.83 -20.41
N GLY A 148 12.79 17.55 -20.75
CA GLY A 148 13.77 17.07 -21.69
C GLY A 148 15.03 16.50 -21.07
N TYR A 149 15.21 16.55 -19.78
CA TYR A 149 16.41 16.13 -19.08
C TYR A 149 16.18 14.92 -18.18
N PHE A 150 17.10 13.97 -18.15
CA PHE A 150 17.26 13.06 -17.01
C PHE A 150 18.02 13.80 -15.90
N VAL A 151 17.47 13.77 -14.70
CA VAL A 151 18.10 14.37 -13.51
C VAL A 151 18.43 13.26 -12.52
N PHE A 152 19.72 13.09 -12.21
CA PHE A 152 20.25 12.14 -11.24
C PHE A 152 20.50 12.83 -9.91
N PHE A 153 20.08 12.17 -8.82
CA PHE A 153 20.25 12.68 -7.46
C PHE A 153 21.32 11.88 -6.72
N TYR A 154 22.04 12.58 -5.85
CA TYR A 154 23.15 12.04 -5.05
C TYR A 154 22.96 12.36 -3.57
N THR A 155 23.55 11.52 -2.70
CA THR A 155 23.39 11.65 -1.22
C THR A 155 23.98 12.92 -0.63
N ASN A 156 24.90 13.57 -1.32
CA ASN A 156 25.54 14.84 -0.91
C ASN A 156 24.70 16.09 -1.23
N GLY A 157 23.53 15.95 -1.84
CA GLY A 157 22.67 17.05 -2.25
C GLY A 157 22.81 17.44 -3.72
N GLU A 158 23.83 16.94 -4.41
CA GLU A 158 24.05 17.24 -5.82
C GLU A 158 23.02 16.60 -6.73
N MET A 159 22.69 17.32 -7.80
CA MET A 159 21.83 16.86 -8.89
C MET A 159 22.55 17.15 -10.20
N TYR A 160 22.63 16.16 -11.08
CA TYR A 160 23.23 16.29 -12.42
C TYR A 160 22.17 16.02 -13.48
N GLN A 161 22.21 16.75 -14.58
CA GLN A 161 21.30 16.54 -15.70
C GLN A 161 22.01 15.99 -16.94
N SER A 162 21.25 15.29 -17.80
CA SER A 162 21.70 14.91 -19.13
C SER A 162 21.60 16.07 -20.13
N ALA A 163 22.12 15.91 -21.33
CA ALA A 163 21.74 16.74 -22.44
C ALA A 163 20.24 16.55 -22.79
N ILE A 164 19.67 17.50 -23.52
CA ILE A 164 18.23 17.49 -23.89
C ILE A 164 17.91 16.24 -24.72
N ASN A 165 16.98 15.41 -24.20
CA ASN A 165 16.53 14.16 -24.83
C ASN A 165 17.66 13.20 -25.24
N ASP A 166 18.80 13.26 -24.57
CA ASP A 166 19.96 12.40 -24.80
C ASP A 166 20.52 11.93 -23.45
N GLY A 167 20.18 10.71 -23.09
CA GLY A 167 20.63 10.07 -21.85
C GLY A 167 22.06 9.53 -21.91
N SER A 168 22.76 9.72 -23.00
CA SER A 168 24.16 9.30 -23.18
C SER A 168 25.18 10.43 -23.03
N SER A 169 24.74 11.68 -22.92
CA SER A 169 25.60 12.88 -22.90
C SER A 169 25.40 13.69 -21.63
N TYR A 170 26.50 14.01 -20.94
CA TYR A 170 26.53 14.75 -19.68
C TYR A 170 27.66 15.80 -19.70
N SER A 171 27.58 16.76 -18.79
CA SER A 171 28.61 17.77 -18.56
C SER A 171 28.82 17.93 -17.04
N ALA A 172 30.06 17.93 -16.61
CA ALA A 172 30.42 18.15 -15.21
C ALA A 172 29.98 19.53 -14.66
N LEU A 173 29.63 20.47 -15.55
CA LEU A 173 29.18 21.82 -15.19
C LEU A 173 27.63 21.92 -15.04
N ASP A 174 26.92 20.89 -15.51
CA ASP A 174 25.45 20.87 -15.49
C ASP A 174 24.93 20.23 -14.21
N PHE A 175 25.24 20.84 -13.06
CA PHE A 175 24.81 20.39 -11.74
C PHE A 175 24.31 21.54 -10.87
N ALA A 176 23.51 21.18 -9.86
CA ALA A 176 23.13 22.05 -8.75
C ALA A 176 23.17 21.28 -7.43
N GLU A 177 23.26 22.01 -6.34
CA GLU A 177 23.18 21.48 -4.98
C GLU A 177 21.89 21.91 -4.30
N ALA A 178 21.27 21.04 -3.51
CA ALA A 178 20.18 21.40 -2.62
C ALA A 178 20.74 22.14 -1.41
N GLU A 179 20.54 23.46 -1.36
CA GLU A 179 21.23 24.35 -0.42
C GLU A 179 20.36 24.85 0.74
N ALA A 180 19.04 24.61 0.72
CA ALA A 180 18.15 25.16 1.73
C ALA A 180 18.47 24.64 3.14
N ARG A 181 18.99 23.40 3.25
CA ARG A 181 19.62 22.84 4.44
C ARG A 181 20.79 21.95 4.04
N GLN A 182 21.84 21.97 4.85
CA GLN A 182 22.99 21.03 4.68
C GLN A 182 22.61 19.65 5.24
N ASP A 183 21.57 19.03 4.73
CA ASP A 183 21.16 17.69 5.10
C ASP A 183 21.39 16.71 3.94
N LYS A 184 21.53 15.43 4.27
CA LYS A 184 21.78 14.39 3.27
C LYS A 184 20.51 14.11 2.46
N THR A 185 20.61 14.16 1.16
CA THR A 185 19.54 13.68 0.26
C THR A 185 19.33 12.17 0.46
N ARG A 186 18.09 11.77 0.63
CA ARG A 186 17.67 10.38 0.77
C ARG A 186 16.95 9.85 -0.46
N ALA A 187 16.28 10.74 -1.22
CA ALA A 187 15.60 10.41 -2.46
C ALA A 187 15.54 11.62 -3.39
N GLY A 188 15.40 11.37 -4.66
CA GLY A 188 14.94 12.34 -5.64
C GLY A 188 13.66 11.87 -6.28
N GLY A 189 12.78 12.79 -6.60
CA GLY A 189 11.47 12.50 -7.18
C GLY A 189 10.98 13.61 -8.08
N ILE A 190 9.73 13.48 -8.50
CA ILE A 190 9.03 14.47 -9.31
C ILE A 190 7.63 14.70 -8.73
N LEU A 191 7.19 15.94 -8.71
CA LEU A 191 5.81 16.32 -8.37
C LEU A 191 5.36 17.42 -9.32
N SER A 192 4.28 17.17 -10.07
CA SER A 192 3.74 18.11 -11.05
C SER A 192 4.84 18.64 -12.00
N ASP A 193 5.60 17.73 -12.61
CA ASP A 193 6.73 17.98 -13.52
C ASP A 193 7.91 18.75 -12.93
N ARG A 194 7.99 18.92 -11.60
CA ARG A 194 9.10 19.57 -10.91
C ARG A 194 9.98 18.56 -10.21
N PRO A 195 11.31 18.63 -10.35
CA PRO A 195 12.21 17.85 -9.54
C PRO A 195 12.03 18.18 -8.05
N VAL A 196 12.06 17.15 -7.22
CA VAL A 196 11.95 17.26 -5.77
C VAL A 196 13.13 16.55 -5.13
N ASN A 197 13.88 17.29 -4.31
CA ASN A 197 14.93 16.71 -3.49
C ASN A 197 14.40 16.42 -2.10
N PHE A 198 14.47 15.16 -1.67
CA PHE A 198 14.05 14.71 -0.36
C PHE A 198 15.27 14.55 0.54
N GLY A 199 15.50 15.53 1.37
CA GLY A 199 16.54 15.51 2.39
C GLY A 199 16.14 14.77 3.66
N ALA A 200 17.08 14.63 4.59
CA ALA A 200 16.85 14.04 5.90
C ALA A 200 15.99 14.92 6.81
N GLU A 201 16.00 16.23 6.63
CA GLU A 201 15.30 17.21 7.47
C GLU A 201 14.41 18.17 6.66
N SER A 202 14.59 18.23 5.31
CA SER A 202 13.85 19.13 4.43
C SER A 202 13.46 18.47 3.11
N ILE A 203 12.49 19.08 2.42
CA ILE A 203 12.11 18.74 1.05
C ILE A 203 12.16 20.03 0.25
N GLU A 204 12.87 20.02 -0.87
CA GLU A 204 13.08 21.16 -1.74
C GLU A 204 12.50 20.88 -3.13
N PHE A 205 11.79 21.88 -3.67
CA PHE A 205 11.21 21.83 -5.01
C PHE A 205 12.06 22.68 -5.96
N PHE A 206 12.23 22.19 -7.17
CA PHE A 206 12.98 22.87 -8.20
C PHE A 206 12.06 23.18 -9.38
N TYR A 207 12.32 24.25 -10.09
CA TYR A 207 11.61 24.62 -11.31
C TYR A 207 12.62 24.89 -12.43
N ASN A 208 12.23 24.69 -13.66
CA ASN A 208 13.06 25.02 -14.82
C ASN A 208 13.16 26.54 -14.96
N SER A 209 14.34 27.06 -14.70
CA SER A 209 14.66 28.49 -14.80
C SER A 209 15.20 28.87 -16.17
N ALA A 210 15.43 27.89 -17.06
CA ALA A 210 15.95 28.04 -18.42
C ALA A 210 17.18 28.98 -18.48
N PRO A 211 18.24 28.76 -17.70
CA PRO A 211 19.45 29.57 -17.78
C PRO A 211 20.11 29.37 -19.17
N ALA A 212 20.95 30.30 -19.59
CA ALA A 212 21.64 30.20 -20.86
C ALA A 212 22.70 29.08 -20.87
N GLU A 213 23.27 28.75 -19.70
CA GLU A 213 24.29 27.70 -19.52
C GLU A 213 24.12 27.08 -18.12
N GLY A 214 24.63 25.86 -17.95
CA GLY A 214 24.64 25.14 -16.69
C GLY A 214 23.33 24.37 -16.40
N PHE A 215 23.11 24.01 -15.15
CA PHE A 215 21.95 23.23 -14.72
C PHE A 215 20.63 23.97 -14.93
N SER A 216 19.66 23.30 -15.55
CA SER A 216 18.42 23.94 -16.02
C SER A 216 17.44 24.29 -14.89
N PHE A 217 17.58 23.70 -13.71
CA PHE A 217 16.63 23.86 -12.64
C PHE A 217 17.20 24.67 -11.48
N SER A 218 16.36 25.52 -10.89
CA SER A 218 16.69 26.34 -9.73
C SER A 218 15.72 26.05 -8.56
N PRO A 219 16.16 26.21 -7.30
CA PRO A 219 15.28 26.07 -6.15
C PRO A 219 14.07 26.99 -6.25
N GLN A 220 12.87 26.46 -5.99
CA GLN A 220 11.64 27.27 -6.00
C GLN A 220 11.53 28.11 -4.72
N PRO A 221 11.57 29.45 -4.80
CA PRO A 221 11.49 30.30 -3.62
C PRO A 221 10.20 30.06 -2.83
N GLY A 222 10.32 29.89 -1.52
CA GLY A 222 9.19 29.73 -0.60
C GLY A 222 8.44 28.41 -0.68
N ALA A 223 8.95 27.42 -1.45
CA ALA A 223 8.32 26.11 -1.60
C ALA A 223 9.01 25.00 -0.81
N GLN A 224 9.84 25.35 0.17
CA GLN A 224 10.52 24.38 1.03
C GLN A 224 9.58 23.84 2.11
N ILE A 225 9.66 22.53 2.38
CA ILE A 225 9.01 21.88 3.52
C ILE A 225 10.10 21.50 4.53
N ASN A 226 10.03 22.04 5.77
CA ASN A 226 10.99 21.77 6.85
C ASN A 226 10.67 20.45 7.58
N ARG A 227 10.50 19.38 6.84
CA ARG A 227 10.17 18.05 7.33
C ARG A 227 10.64 17.03 6.31
N GLY A 228 11.79 16.42 6.56
CA GLY A 228 12.43 15.49 5.64
C GLY A 228 11.78 14.11 5.60
N ILE A 229 12.40 13.18 4.88
CA ILE A 229 11.90 11.83 4.63
C ILE A 229 12.63 10.79 5.50
N LEU A 230 11.94 9.68 5.83
CA LEU A 230 12.50 8.59 6.65
C LEU A 230 13.55 7.77 5.88
N ALA A 231 13.24 7.35 4.66
CA ALA A 231 14.11 6.56 3.78
C ALA A 231 13.72 6.77 2.32
N ALA A 232 14.56 6.31 1.38
CA ALA A 232 14.45 6.60 -0.05
C ALA A 232 13.08 6.28 -0.68
N ASN A 233 12.44 5.17 -0.27
CA ASN A 233 11.18 4.71 -0.86
C ASN A 233 9.94 5.06 -0.01
N CYS A 234 10.10 5.98 0.94
CA CYS A 234 9.04 6.36 1.89
C CYS A 234 8.19 7.53 1.42
N TRP A 235 7.98 7.70 0.12
CA TRP A 235 7.16 8.76 -0.45
C TRP A 235 6.40 8.31 -1.69
N ALA A 236 5.30 8.98 -1.99
CA ALA A 236 4.56 8.85 -3.25
C ALA A 236 3.83 10.15 -3.59
N GLU A 237 3.59 10.38 -4.87
CA GLU A 237 2.55 11.30 -5.32
C GLU A 237 1.19 10.62 -5.13
N PHE A 238 0.28 11.29 -4.45
CA PHE A 238 -1.00 10.75 -4.09
C PHE A 238 -2.06 11.86 -4.09
N ASP A 239 -3.11 11.70 -4.90
CA ASP A 239 -4.21 12.66 -5.03
C ASP A 239 -3.68 14.10 -5.24
N ASN A 240 -2.80 14.28 -6.24
CA ASN A 240 -2.10 15.52 -6.61
C ASN A 240 -1.32 16.20 -5.46
N THR A 241 -0.96 15.45 -4.43
CA THR A 241 -0.16 15.94 -3.30
C THR A 241 1.03 15.01 -3.05
N LEU A 242 1.98 15.50 -2.28
CA LEU A 242 3.07 14.69 -1.80
C LEU A 242 2.66 14.01 -0.49
N THR A 243 2.84 12.70 -0.42
CA THR A 243 2.65 11.92 0.81
C THR A 243 3.95 11.18 1.14
N TRP A 244 4.38 11.22 2.40
CA TRP A 244 5.63 10.59 2.82
C TRP A 244 5.63 10.19 4.30
N LEU A 245 6.58 9.34 4.67
CA LEU A 245 6.97 9.14 6.06
C LEU A 245 8.05 10.13 6.41
N ASP A 246 7.81 10.98 7.39
CA ASP A 246 8.81 11.96 7.81
C ASP A 246 9.99 11.30 8.54
N GLN A 247 11.04 12.07 8.82
CA GLN A 247 12.25 11.61 9.49
C GLN A 247 12.00 10.92 10.85
N ASN A 248 10.84 11.16 11.47
CA ASN A 248 10.42 10.55 12.73
C ASN A 248 9.48 9.35 12.53
N GLY A 249 9.21 8.95 11.28
CA GLY A 249 8.29 7.86 10.95
C GLY A 249 6.82 8.23 11.14
N ILE A 250 6.46 9.48 10.93
CA ILE A 250 5.07 9.95 10.95
C ILE A 250 4.58 10.02 9.50
N ALA A 251 3.45 9.38 9.21
CA ALA A 251 2.83 9.47 7.90
C ALA A 251 2.14 10.83 7.73
N VAL A 252 2.58 11.57 6.71
CA VAL A 252 2.14 12.94 6.45
C VAL A 252 1.80 13.17 4.98
N ARG A 253 0.96 14.15 4.72
CA ARG A 253 0.56 14.62 3.40
C ARG A 253 0.80 16.12 3.29
N SER A 254 1.23 16.61 2.12
CA SER A 254 1.41 18.03 1.89
C SER A 254 0.08 18.75 1.68
N GLU A 255 -0.09 19.90 2.34
CA GLU A 255 -1.09 20.92 2.03
C GLU A 255 -0.30 22.20 1.72
N GLY A 256 0.05 22.42 0.45
CA GLY A 256 1.08 23.39 0.08
C GLY A 256 2.44 23.03 0.68
N THR A 257 3.01 23.92 1.48
CA THR A 257 4.29 23.72 2.20
C THR A 257 4.10 23.17 3.63
N ILE A 258 2.85 22.86 4.03
CA ILE A 258 2.54 22.34 5.36
C ILE A 258 2.40 20.82 5.28
N ALA A 259 3.05 20.11 6.20
CA ALA A 259 2.93 18.66 6.35
C ALA A 259 1.83 18.32 7.37
N LYS A 260 0.70 17.81 6.89
CA LYS A 260 -0.43 17.37 7.71
C LYS A 260 -0.31 15.88 8.05
N VAL A 261 -0.49 15.53 9.33
CA VAL A 261 -0.47 14.13 9.76
C VAL A 261 -1.72 13.41 9.30
N ILE A 262 -1.54 12.29 8.60
CA ILE A 262 -2.61 11.38 8.16
C ILE A 262 -2.54 10.02 8.86
N GLY A 263 -1.39 9.66 9.41
CA GLY A 263 -1.19 8.39 10.09
C GLY A 263 -1.91 8.32 11.45
N THR A 264 -2.31 7.12 11.82
CA THR A 264 -2.95 6.79 13.10
C THR A 264 -1.97 6.14 14.07
N ALA A 265 -2.34 6.03 15.35
CA ALA A 265 -1.47 5.43 16.37
C ALA A 265 -1.04 3.97 16.06
N PRO A 266 -1.89 3.07 15.53
CA PRO A 266 -1.47 1.74 15.09
C PRO A 266 -0.43 1.77 13.97
N VAL A 267 -0.65 2.60 12.95
CA VAL A 267 0.28 2.78 11.81
C VAL A 267 1.66 3.24 12.30
N HIS A 268 1.68 4.31 13.10
CA HIS A 268 2.93 4.84 13.66
C HIS A 268 3.65 3.84 14.57
N LYS A 269 2.90 3.00 15.32
CA LYS A 269 3.48 1.96 16.18
C LYS A 269 4.28 0.95 15.35
N ASP A 270 3.74 0.48 14.23
CA ASP A 270 4.39 -0.51 13.37
C ASP A 270 5.61 0.10 12.65
N ILE A 271 5.49 1.35 12.16
CA ILE A 271 6.63 2.09 11.59
C ILE A 271 7.75 2.24 12.63
N GLN A 272 7.43 2.64 13.87
CA GLN A 272 8.41 2.79 14.94
C GLN A 272 9.07 1.46 15.33
N ALA A 273 8.37 0.33 15.22
CA ALA A 273 8.94 -0.98 15.44
C ALA A 273 10.00 -1.31 14.37
N THR A 274 9.74 -0.96 13.09
CA THR A 274 10.67 -1.14 11.98
C THR A 274 11.91 -0.23 12.12
N ILE A 275 11.72 1.03 12.54
CA ILE A 275 12.83 1.95 12.82
C ILE A 275 13.75 1.40 13.92
N LYS A 276 13.19 0.84 14.99
CA LYS A 276 13.96 0.22 16.08
C LYS A 276 14.78 -0.99 15.62
N LYS A 277 14.34 -1.72 14.61
CA LYS A 277 15.09 -2.79 13.96
C LYS A 277 16.16 -2.28 12.98
N GLN A 278 16.22 -0.97 12.71
CA GLN A 278 17.06 -0.33 11.68
C GLN A 278 16.74 -0.82 10.25
N GLU A 279 15.47 -1.13 9.98
CA GLU A 279 14.99 -1.69 8.70
C GLU A 279 14.13 -0.71 7.89
N GLN A 280 14.18 0.60 8.20
CA GLN A 280 13.39 1.64 7.53
C GLN A 280 13.64 1.73 6.02
N SER A 281 14.79 1.29 5.52
CA SER A 281 15.09 1.23 4.08
C SER A 281 14.25 0.20 3.33
N LYS A 282 13.67 -0.77 4.04
CA LYS A 282 12.78 -1.79 3.47
C LYS A 282 11.34 -1.31 3.32
N ILE A 283 10.99 -0.15 3.91
CA ILE A 283 9.65 0.42 3.78
C ILE A 283 9.51 1.03 2.39
N VAL A 284 8.41 0.68 1.70
CA VAL A 284 8.05 1.21 0.38
C VAL A 284 6.66 1.81 0.46
N VAL A 285 6.52 3.02 -0.03
CA VAL A 285 5.23 3.69 -0.21
C VAL A 285 4.84 3.60 -1.68
N GLY A 286 3.60 3.22 -1.94
CA GLY A 286 3.06 3.09 -3.29
C GLY A 286 1.59 3.50 -3.34
N THR A 287 1.08 3.75 -4.53
CA THR A 287 -0.31 4.15 -4.76
C THR A 287 -0.99 3.27 -5.79
N TRP A 288 -2.28 3.08 -5.63
CA TRP A 288 -3.12 2.36 -6.58
C TRP A 288 -4.57 2.81 -6.45
N ALA A 289 -5.38 2.57 -7.46
CA ALA A 289 -6.80 2.92 -7.46
C ALA A 289 -7.66 1.68 -7.69
N PHE A 290 -8.82 1.65 -7.03
CA PHE A 290 -9.76 0.56 -7.12
C PHE A 290 -11.19 1.06 -6.84
N ALA A 291 -12.16 0.70 -7.69
CA ALA A 291 -13.60 0.99 -7.50
C ALA A 291 -13.92 2.46 -7.14
N GLY A 292 -13.15 3.43 -7.67
CA GLY A 292 -13.31 4.85 -7.36
C GLY A 292 -12.60 5.31 -6.07
N HIS A 293 -11.89 4.41 -5.39
CA HIS A 293 -11.05 4.74 -4.25
C HIS A 293 -9.60 4.91 -4.67
N GLU A 294 -8.94 5.93 -4.13
CA GLU A 294 -7.50 6.11 -4.24
C GLU A 294 -6.82 5.62 -2.97
N MET A 295 -5.91 4.68 -3.13
CA MET A 295 -5.25 3.96 -2.07
C MET A 295 -3.77 4.33 -1.98
N LEU A 296 -3.31 4.70 -0.79
CA LEU A 296 -1.91 4.84 -0.45
C LEU A 296 -1.48 3.64 0.39
N GLN A 297 -0.50 2.89 -0.08
CA GLN A 297 0.05 1.77 0.65
C GLN A 297 1.38 2.13 1.29
N ILE A 298 1.56 1.74 2.55
CA ILE A 298 2.86 1.68 3.21
C ILE A 298 3.16 0.22 3.47
N HIS A 299 4.17 -0.29 2.79
CA HIS A 299 4.55 -1.70 2.82
C HIS A 299 5.89 -1.89 3.54
N SER A 300 5.94 -2.90 4.40
CA SER A 300 7.15 -3.41 5.06
C SER A 300 7.10 -4.94 5.01
N PRO A 301 8.22 -5.67 5.08
CA PRO A 301 8.21 -7.13 5.18
C PRO A 301 7.41 -7.69 6.37
N ASP A 302 7.23 -6.93 7.44
CA ASP A 302 6.54 -7.35 8.67
C ASP A 302 5.06 -6.89 8.74
N TRP A 303 4.64 -5.96 7.87
CA TRP A 303 3.28 -5.39 7.90
C TRP A 303 2.98 -4.58 6.63
N CYS A 304 1.69 -4.47 6.32
CA CYS A 304 1.20 -3.60 5.24
C CYS A 304 -0.02 -2.81 5.72
N TRP A 305 0.04 -1.48 5.57
CA TRP A 305 -1.04 -0.55 5.86
C TRP A 305 -1.49 0.15 4.58
N VAL A 306 -2.80 0.31 4.42
CA VAL A 306 -3.40 1.02 3.29
C VAL A 306 -4.28 2.15 3.83
N TYR A 307 -4.10 3.33 3.27
CA TYR A 307 -4.93 4.50 3.50
C TYR A 307 -5.84 4.73 2.30
N ASP A 308 -7.13 4.76 2.56
CA ASP A 308 -8.13 5.15 1.57
C ASP A 308 -8.41 6.64 1.68
N ALA A 309 -8.09 7.41 0.61
CA ALA A 309 -8.32 8.84 0.58
C ALA A 309 -9.80 9.20 0.61
N SER A 310 -10.63 8.41 -0.06
CA SER A 310 -12.07 8.65 -0.18
C SER A 310 -12.79 8.55 1.16
N ALA A 311 -12.42 7.55 1.97
CA ALA A 311 -12.97 7.35 3.30
C ALA A 311 -12.20 8.05 4.42
N GLY A 312 -10.95 8.46 4.18
CA GLY A 312 -10.04 8.98 5.19
C GLY A 312 -9.65 7.94 6.25
N LYS A 313 -9.58 6.67 5.88
CA LYS A 313 -9.41 5.54 6.82
C LYS A 313 -8.23 4.66 6.45
N TRP A 314 -7.64 4.04 7.47
CA TRP A 314 -6.59 3.05 7.35
C TRP A 314 -7.13 1.65 7.58
N PHE A 315 -6.58 0.66 6.88
CA PHE A 315 -6.80 -0.76 7.12
C PHE A 315 -5.52 -1.55 6.84
N ARG A 316 -5.43 -2.78 7.34
CA ARG A 316 -4.30 -3.66 7.06
C ARG A 316 -4.58 -4.52 5.82
N ARG A 317 -3.53 -4.78 5.04
CA ARG A 317 -3.52 -5.85 4.05
C ARG A 317 -2.59 -6.97 4.53
N LEU A 318 -3.03 -8.21 4.32
CA LEU A 318 -2.31 -9.40 4.77
C LEU A 318 -2.57 -10.55 3.80
N SER A 319 -1.52 -11.18 3.30
CA SER A 319 -1.62 -12.43 2.54
C SER A 319 -1.62 -13.63 3.49
N GLN A 320 -2.22 -14.73 3.04
CA GLN A 320 -2.19 -15.98 3.78
C GLN A 320 -0.72 -16.42 4.02
N ASP A 321 -0.44 -16.88 5.24
CA ASP A 321 0.88 -17.36 5.69
C ASP A 321 2.03 -16.31 5.64
N ARG A 322 1.68 -15.02 5.62
CA ARG A 322 2.66 -13.91 5.71
C ARG A 322 2.25 -12.92 6.80
N ASP A 323 3.23 -12.15 7.31
CA ASP A 323 2.98 -11.05 8.24
C ASP A 323 2.61 -9.74 7.53
N THR A 324 2.75 -9.72 6.20
CA THR A 324 2.47 -8.59 5.32
C THR A 324 1.65 -9.02 4.10
N TRP A 325 1.21 -8.08 3.29
CA TRP A 325 0.64 -8.38 1.99
C TRP A 325 1.73 -8.62 0.94
N GLY A 326 1.53 -9.60 0.05
CA GLY A 326 2.48 -9.93 -1.02
C GLY A 326 2.65 -8.84 -2.08
N GLY A 327 1.65 -8.00 -2.29
CA GLY A 327 1.69 -6.91 -3.28
C GLY A 327 2.52 -5.72 -2.82
N LYS A 328 3.60 -5.41 -3.54
CA LYS A 328 4.56 -4.36 -3.15
C LYS A 328 4.60 -3.17 -4.10
N HIS A 329 4.68 -3.40 -5.40
CA HIS A 329 4.76 -2.36 -6.43
C HIS A 329 3.57 -2.43 -7.37
N PHE A 330 3.04 -1.27 -7.79
CA PHE A 330 1.84 -1.15 -8.61
C PHE A 330 2.16 -0.50 -9.95
N PHE A 331 1.51 -1.01 -11.01
CA PHE A 331 1.71 -0.53 -12.36
C PHE A 331 0.37 -0.47 -13.10
N ARG A 332 -0.03 0.72 -13.54
CA ARG A 332 -1.23 0.87 -14.37
C ARG A 332 -0.82 0.77 -15.84
N VAL A 333 -1.10 -0.36 -16.48
CA VAL A 333 -0.75 -0.66 -17.86
C VAL A 333 -1.70 -1.69 -18.46
N PHE A 334 -1.86 -1.72 -19.76
CA PHE A 334 -2.76 -2.65 -20.47
C PHE A 334 -4.22 -2.57 -20.01
N ASN A 335 -4.67 -1.40 -19.56
CA ASN A 335 -5.95 -1.19 -18.88
C ASN A 335 -6.18 -2.05 -17.63
N LYS A 336 -5.09 -2.45 -16.97
CA LYS A 336 -5.05 -3.29 -15.77
C LYS A 336 -4.22 -2.64 -14.68
N THR A 337 -4.48 -3.01 -13.43
CA THR A 337 -3.57 -2.72 -12.31
C THR A 337 -2.74 -3.97 -12.05
N LEU A 338 -1.46 -3.91 -12.41
CA LEU A 338 -0.52 -4.99 -12.17
C LEU A 338 0.20 -4.78 -10.84
N VAL A 339 0.48 -5.88 -10.15
CA VAL A 339 1.06 -5.88 -8.80
C VAL A 339 2.24 -6.84 -8.76
N GLY A 340 3.43 -6.30 -8.48
CA GLY A 340 4.64 -7.11 -8.29
C GLY A 340 4.69 -7.71 -6.89
N ASP A 341 4.91 -9.03 -6.79
CA ASP A 341 5.08 -9.73 -5.51
C ASP A 341 6.38 -9.32 -4.83
N GLU A 342 6.34 -9.20 -3.50
CA GLU A 342 7.49 -8.83 -2.68
C GLU A 342 8.61 -9.89 -2.70
N ALA A 343 8.26 -11.16 -2.71
CA ALA A 343 9.17 -12.26 -2.40
C ALA A 343 9.30 -13.30 -3.51
N SER A 344 8.46 -13.25 -4.55
CA SER A 344 8.48 -14.21 -5.66
C SER A 344 8.49 -13.51 -7.01
N GLY A 345 8.86 -14.24 -8.05
CA GLY A 345 8.87 -13.76 -9.44
C GLY A 345 7.48 -13.68 -10.07
N ILE A 346 6.45 -13.39 -9.30
CA ILE A 346 5.08 -13.33 -9.79
C ILE A 346 4.64 -11.88 -9.97
N LEU A 347 4.11 -11.60 -11.15
CA LEU A 347 3.38 -10.38 -11.45
C LEU A 347 1.90 -10.72 -11.51
N TYR A 348 1.13 -10.13 -10.61
CA TYR A 348 -0.31 -10.32 -10.53
C TYR A 348 -1.08 -9.24 -11.29
N GLU A 349 -2.32 -9.53 -11.65
CA GLU A 349 -3.36 -8.57 -11.96
C GLU A 349 -4.27 -8.42 -10.73
N GLN A 350 -4.45 -7.21 -10.24
CA GLN A 350 -5.48 -6.90 -9.26
C GLN A 350 -6.84 -6.86 -9.97
N ASP A 351 -7.77 -7.66 -9.51
CA ASP A 351 -9.06 -7.87 -10.17
C ASP A 351 -10.22 -7.81 -9.16
N ASP A 352 -11.21 -6.98 -9.46
CA ASP A 352 -12.36 -6.71 -8.59
C ASP A 352 -13.41 -7.84 -8.58
N ALA A 353 -13.37 -8.73 -9.56
CA ALA A 353 -14.20 -9.92 -9.60
C ALA A 353 -13.53 -11.16 -8.93
N THR A 354 -12.31 -10.99 -8.42
CA THR A 354 -11.54 -12.06 -7.77
C THR A 354 -11.44 -11.80 -6.27
N TYR A 355 -11.72 -12.83 -5.47
CA TYR A 355 -11.73 -12.75 -4.00
C TYR A 355 -10.76 -13.77 -3.36
N ASN A 356 -9.69 -14.11 -4.07
CA ASN A 356 -8.55 -14.87 -3.57
C ASN A 356 -7.23 -14.27 -4.08
N GLU A 357 -6.10 -14.75 -3.60
CA GLU A 357 -4.77 -14.32 -4.04
C GLU A 357 -4.10 -15.47 -4.79
N ASN A 358 -4.41 -15.59 -6.11
CA ASN A 358 -3.89 -16.65 -6.98
C ASN A 358 -4.09 -18.06 -6.39
N GLY A 359 -5.32 -18.35 -5.97
CA GLY A 359 -5.71 -19.63 -5.36
C GLY A 359 -5.45 -19.74 -3.86
N LYS A 360 -4.82 -18.76 -3.22
CA LYS A 360 -4.71 -18.65 -1.75
C LYS A 360 -5.90 -17.87 -1.19
N GLN A 361 -6.32 -18.18 0.02
CA GLN A 361 -7.43 -17.49 0.67
C GLN A 361 -7.10 -16.01 0.94
N LEU A 362 -8.03 -15.12 0.62
CA LEU A 362 -8.03 -13.73 1.04
C LEU A 362 -8.92 -13.60 2.27
N ILE A 363 -8.33 -13.62 3.46
CA ILE A 363 -9.09 -13.60 4.71
C ILE A 363 -9.47 -12.18 5.08
N CYS A 364 -10.76 -11.85 4.96
CA CYS A 364 -11.34 -10.63 5.49
C CYS A 364 -11.60 -10.78 6.98
N SER A 365 -11.06 -9.90 7.81
CA SER A 365 -11.24 -9.94 9.26
C SER A 365 -11.66 -8.58 9.82
N LEU A 366 -12.79 -8.58 10.52
CA LEU A 366 -13.33 -7.42 11.21
C LEU A 366 -13.29 -7.68 12.71
N THR A 367 -12.66 -6.78 13.45
CA THR A 367 -12.65 -6.83 14.94
C THR A 367 -13.42 -5.64 15.48
N SER A 368 -14.38 -5.89 16.36
CA SER A 368 -15.19 -4.84 16.99
C SER A 368 -14.44 -4.13 18.12
N ASN A 369 -14.93 -2.97 18.52
CA ASN A 369 -14.65 -2.43 19.84
C ASN A 369 -15.48 -3.16 20.91
N TYR A 370 -15.41 -2.68 22.16
CA TYR A 370 -15.98 -3.38 23.29
C TYR A 370 -17.51 -3.29 23.32
N VAL A 371 -18.14 -4.44 23.54
CA VAL A 371 -19.51 -4.55 24.04
C VAL A 371 -19.45 -4.70 25.56
N HIS A 372 -19.85 -3.69 26.30
CA HIS A 372 -19.71 -3.64 27.75
C HIS A 372 -20.89 -2.95 28.44
N ALA A 373 -21.10 -3.21 29.75
CA ALA A 373 -22.06 -2.54 30.60
C ALA A 373 -21.34 -1.89 31.80
N GLY A 374 -20.40 -0.96 31.51
CA GLY A 374 -19.55 -0.38 32.56
C GLY A 374 -18.67 -1.46 33.23
N PRO A 375 -18.58 -1.50 34.54
CA PRO A 375 -17.78 -2.48 35.26
C PRO A 375 -18.47 -3.84 35.43
N ASN A 376 -19.73 -3.99 34.98
CA ASN A 376 -20.52 -5.19 35.19
C ASN A 376 -20.27 -6.23 34.07
N ARG A 377 -20.42 -7.50 34.47
CA ARG A 377 -20.39 -8.62 33.52
C ARG A 377 -21.67 -8.62 32.70
N THR A 378 -21.57 -9.06 31.44
CA THR A 378 -22.70 -9.19 30.54
C THR A 378 -22.87 -10.64 30.10
N ARG A 379 -24.11 -11.12 30.04
CA ARG A 379 -24.46 -12.39 29.41
C ARG A 379 -24.80 -12.11 27.97
N HIS A 380 -24.15 -12.80 27.05
CA HIS A 380 -24.38 -12.70 25.61
C HIS A 380 -25.25 -13.88 25.14
N ASN A 381 -26.53 -13.62 24.91
CA ASN A 381 -27.53 -14.64 24.57
C ASN A 381 -27.42 -15.00 23.09
N ALA A 382 -27.27 -13.97 22.21
CA ALA A 382 -27.16 -14.15 20.79
C ALA A 382 -26.31 -13.04 20.16
N PHE A 383 -25.73 -13.36 19.02
CA PHE A 383 -25.10 -12.43 18.10
C PHE A 383 -25.81 -12.54 16.74
N PHE A 384 -26.09 -11.42 16.12
CA PHE A 384 -26.71 -11.31 14.80
C PHE A 384 -25.75 -10.59 13.87
N LEU A 385 -25.55 -11.15 12.69
CA LEU A 385 -24.72 -10.57 11.65
C LEU A 385 -25.61 -10.17 10.46
N ASP A 386 -25.46 -8.92 10.02
CA ASP A 386 -26.11 -8.36 8.86
C ASP A 386 -25.03 -8.12 7.80
N VAL A 387 -24.96 -8.99 6.83
CA VAL A 387 -24.07 -8.96 5.66
C VAL A 387 -24.89 -9.24 4.42
N GLU A 388 -24.34 -8.97 3.25
CA GLU A 388 -24.93 -9.43 2.00
C GLU A 388 -24.94 -10.96 1.98
N THR A 389 -26.14 -11.55 1.83
CA THR A 389 -26.37 -13.00 1.86
C THR A 389 -26.66 -13.54 0.48
N GLY A 390 -26.51 -14.86 0.29
CA GLY A 390 -26.81 -15.49 -1.00
C GLY A 390 -25.72 -15.32 -2.04
N VAL A 391 -24.51 -15.05 -1.60
CA VAL A 391 -23.32 -14.78 -2.45
C VAL A 391 -22.58 -16.05 -2.90
N GLY A 392 -23.01 -17.24 -2.47
CA GLY A 392 -22.45 -18.51 -2.88
C GLY A 392 -22.52 -18.71 -4.41
N ASN A 393 -21.75 -19.65 -4.92
CA ASN A 393 -21.77 -20.04 -6.34
C ASN A 393 -22.01 -21.54 -6.46
N ALA A 394 -23.19 -21.91 -6.94
CA ALA A 394 -23.61 -23.30 -7.07
C ALA A 394 -22.79 -24.09 -8.12
N GLU A 395 -22.09 -23.40 -9.00
CA GLU A 395 -21.26 -24.01 -10.05
C GLU A 395 -19.78 -24.20 -9.60
N ASP A 396 -19.44 -23.75 -8.40
CA ASP A 396 -18.08 -23.86 -7.88
C ASP A 396 -17.78 -25.30 -7.41
N THR A 397 -16.52 -25.67 -7.43
CA THR A 397 -16.04 -26.99 -6.96
C THR A 397 -15.63 -26.97 -5.49
N ASP A 398 -15.36 -25.79 -4.92
CA ASP A 398 -15.04 -25.61 -3.52
C ASP A 398 -16.32 -25.47 -2.69
N ALA A 399 -16.51 -26.35 -1.71
CA ALA A 399 -17.68 -26.34 -0.85
C ALA A 399 -17.85 -25.02 -0.07
N GLU A 400 -16.73 -24.36 0.27
CA GLU A 400 -16.73 -23.07 0.95
C GLU A 400 -17.25 -21.95 0.03
N ASP A 401 -17.03 -22.05 -1.27
CA ASP A 401 -17.54 -21.07 -2.26
C ASP A 401 -18.98 -21.36 -2.68
N VAL A 402 -19.43 -22.61 -2.56
CA VAL A 402 -20.86 -23.01 -2.81
C VAL A 402 -21.75 -22.51 -1.67
N THR A 403 -21.33 -22.69 -0.43
CA THR A 403 -22.08 -22.25 0.77
C THR A 403 -21.11 -21.52 1.71
N PRO A 404 -20.86 -20.23 1.45
CA PRO A 404 -19.91 -19.44 2.23
C PRO A 404 -20.29 -19.34 3.70
N GLU A 405 -19.26 -19.37 4.57
CA GLU A 405 -19.43 -19.27 6.02
C GLU A 405 -18.59 -18.14 6.57
N CYS A 406 -19.11 -17.45 7.60
CA CYS A 406 -18.35 -16.56 8.48
C CYS A 406 -17.96 -17.31 9.75
N ILE A 407 -16.77 -17.03 10.27
CA ILE A 407 -16.30 -17.51 11.55
C ILE A 407 -16.42 -16.38 12.58
N LEU A 408 -17.30 -16.59 13.59
CA LEU A 408 -17.42 -15.69 14.74
C LEU A 408 -16.54 -16.18 15.88
N SER A 409 -15.62 -15.36 16.33
CA SER A 409 -14.84 -15.54 17.54
C SER A 409 -14.98 -14.34 18.47
N TRP A 410 -14.62 -14.49 19.76
CA TRP A 410 -14.69 -13.39 20.71
C TRP A 410 -13.57 -13.45 21.74
N SER A 411 -13.30 -12.31 22.32
CA SER A 411 -12.30 -12.10 23.36
C SER A 411 -12.94 -11.44 24.57
N ASP A 412 -12.68 -11.99 25.76
CA ASP A 412 -13.09 -11.44 27.06
C ASP A 412 -11.86 -10.90 27.85
N ASP A 413 -10.69 -10.78 27.20
CA ASP A 413 -9.43 -10.31 27.81
C ASP A 413 -8.87 -9.05 27.12
N GLY A 414 -9.71 -8.31 26.40
CA GLY A 414 -9.30 -7.10 25.74
C GLY A 414 -8.70 -7.30 24.35
N GLY A 415 -9.10 -8.33 23.62
CA GLY A 415 -8.61 -8.62 22.29
C GLY A 415 -7.19 -9.23 22.28
N HIS A 416 -6.75 -9.79 23.41
CA HIS A 416 -5.46 -10.48 23.48
C HIS A 416 -5.56 -11.93 23.00
N THR A 417 -6.59 -12.66 23.48
CA THR A 417 -6.88 -14.01 23.00
C THR A 417 -8.32 -14.10 22.52
N PHE A 418 -8.54 -14.85 21.44
CA PHE A 418 -9.87 -15.12 20.90
C PHE A 418 -10.22 -16.58 21.11
N THR A 419 -11.44 -16.83 21.58
CA THR A 419 -11.95 -18.18 21.89
C THR A 419 -12.99 -18.62 20.89
N GLY A 420 -12.97 -19.91 20.57
CA GLY A 420 -13.97 -20.64 19.78
C GLY A 420 -14.12 -20.11 18.37
N GLY A 421 -14.41 -20.86 17.40
CA GLY A 421 -14.92 -20.46 16.11
C GLY A 421 -16.37 -20.92 16.01
N ARG A 422 -17.33 -20.02 15.89
CA ARG A 422 -18.72 -20.38 15.51
C ARG A 422 -18.85 -20.15 14.01
N GLN A 423 -18.96 -21.21 13.26
CA GLN A 423 -19.31 -21.16 11.85
C GLN A 423 -20.77 -20.71 11.70
N MET A 424 -20.99 -19.78 10.80
CA MET A 424 -22.29 -19.19 10.48
C MET A 424 -22.40 -19.10 8.96
N SER A 425 -23.32 -19.84 8.39
CA SER A 425 -23.58 -19.77 6.94
C SER A 425 -23.99 -18.36 6.53
N VAL A 426 -23.50 -17.91 5.40
CA VAL A 426 -23.87 -16.64 4.73
C VAL A 426 -24.97 -16.90 3.67
N GLY A 427 -25.29 -18.16 3.42
CA GLY A 427 -26.30 -18.60 2.47
C GLY A 427 -25.70 -18.99 1.11
N ALA A 428 -26.24 -20.04 0.54
CA ALA A 428 -25.95 -20.47 -0.81
C ALA A 428 -26.48 -19.46 -1.84
N GLN A 429 -26.18 -19.64 -3.11
CA GLN A 429 -26.59 -18.76 -4.18
C GLN A 429 -28.12 -18.53 -4.17
N GLY A 430 -28.52 -17.25 -4.11
CA GLY A 430 -29.93 -16.84 -4.13
C GLY A 430 -30.65 -16.88 -2.78
N GLU A 431 -30.01 -17.31 -1.70
CA GLU A 431 -30.58 -17.30 -0.34
C GLU A 431 -30.52 -15.91 0.32
N TYR A 432 -31.09 -14.89 -0.32
CA TYR A 432 -31.01 -13.48 0.13
C TYR A 432 -31.71 -13.20 1.47
N GLY A 433 -32.64 -14.05 1.88
CA GLY A 433 -33.35 -13.92 3.17
C GLY A 433 -32.71 -14.67 4.34
N HIS A 434 -31.48 -15.16 4.16
CA HIS A 434 -30.81 -15.95 5.18
C HIS A 434 -30.48 -15.12 6.43
N ARG A 435 -30.88 -15.63 7.62
CA ARG A 435 -30.66 -14.95 8.89
C ARG A 435 -29.46 -15.54 9.61
N ILE A 436 -28.41 -14.75 9.73
CA ILE A 436 -27.16 -15.17 10.37
C ILE A 436 -27.22 -14.89 11.87
N ARG A 437 -27.15 -15.96 12.68
CA ARG A 437 -27.26 -15.87 14.13
C ARG A 437 -26.41 -16.93 14.83
N ALA A 438 -25.69 -16.51 15.86
CA ALA A 438 -25.04 -17.39 16.84
C ALA A 438 -25.69 -17.23 18.21
N ASN A 439 -25.96 -18.33 18.90
CA ASN A 439 -26.64 -18.33 20.21
C ASN A 439 -25.74 -18.88 21.32
N ARG A 440 -26.07 -18.59 22.59
CA ARG A 440 -25.42 -19.15 23.77
C ARG A 440 -23.93 -18.83 23.83
N LEU A 441 -23.59 -17.56 23.72
CA LEU A 441 -22.18 -17.11 23.70
C LEU A 441 -21.55 -16.95 25.07
N GLY A 442 -22.31 -17.25 26.14
CA GLY A 442 -21.81 -17.25 27.50
C GLY A 442 -21.73 -15.85 28.13
N MET A 443 -20.88 -15.71 29.12
CA MET A 443 -20.74 -14.49 29.92
C MET A 443 -19.40 -13.83 29.68
N SER A 444 -19.41 -12.51 29.49
CA SER A 444 -18.16 -11.73 29.40
C SER A 444 -17.53 -11.57 30.81
N LYS A 445 -16.26 -11.15 30.80
CA LYS A 445 -15.60 -10.58 31.97
C LYS A 445 -16.06 -9.12 32.19
N ASP A 446 -15.62 -8.51 33.26
CA ASP A 446 -15.89 -7.12 33.66
C ASP A 446 -15.45 -6.05 32.68
N LYS A 447 -14.44 -6.35 31.82
CA LYS A 447 -13.96 -5.43 30.78
C LYS A 447 -14.81 -5.39 29.50
N GLY A 448 -15.85 -6.25 29.43
CA GLY A 448 -16.66 -6.41 28.22
C GLY A 448 -16.08 -7.42 27.25
N ARG A 449 -16.70 -7.54 26.09
CA ARG A 449 -16.38 -8.51 25.04
C ARG A 449 -16.06 -7.80 23.73
N VAL A 450 -15.01 -8.27 23.07
CA VAL A 450 -14.65 -7.93 21.69
C VAL A 450 -15.05 -9.08 20.78
N TYR A 451 -15.71 -8.81 19.67
CA TYR A 451 -16.07 -9.80 18.66
C TYR A 451 -15.14 -9.68 17.45
N ARG A 452 -14.89 -10.82 16.80
CA ARG A 452 -14.22 -10.89 15.51
C ARG A 452 -15.04 -11.73 14.55
N VAL A 453 -15.24 -11.22 13.35
CA VAL A 453 -15.86 -11.92 12.21
C VAL A 453 -14.79 -12.10 11.15
N GLU A 454 -14.60 -13.33 10.69
CA GLU A 454 -13.66 -13.68 9.61
C GLU A 454 -14.40 -14.37 8.48
N PHE A 455 -14.01 -14.04 7.24
CA PHE A 455 -14.57 -14.58 6.02
C PHE A 455 -13.43 -14.92 5.06
N SER A 456 -13.39 -16.18 4.55
CA SER A 456 -12.28 -16.72 3.75
C SER A 456 -12.71 -17.27 2.40
N ALA A 457 -13.99 -17.43 2.15
CA ALA A 457 -14.49 -17.91 0.85
C ALA A 457 -14.07 -16.94 -0.27
N ALA A 458 -13.81 -17.47 -1.47
CA ALA A 458 -13.46 -16.67 -2.66
C ALA A 458 -14.69 -15.98 -3.27
N ARG A 459 -15.48 -15.35 -2.41
CA ARG A 459 -16.76 -14.66 -2.73
C ARG A 459 -16.74 -13.23 -2.22
N PRO A 460 -17.57 -12.33 -2.78
CA PRO A 460 -17.70 -10.98 -2.26
C PRO A 460 -18.20 -10.99 -0.82
N PHE A 461 -17.62 -10.13 0.01
CA PHE A 461 -18.05 -9.95 1.39
C PHE A 461 -18.39 -8.48 1.64
N THR A 462 -19.64 -8.25 2.04
CA THR A 462 -20.16 -6.91 2.38
C THR A 462 -20.76 -6.96 3.78
N PHE A 463 -20.10 -6.31 4.73
CA PHE A 463 -20.61 -6.16 6.09
C PHE A 463 -21.44 -4.87 6.20
N ILE A 464 -22.63 -4.97 6.79
CA ILE A 464 -23.58 -3.88 6.98
C ILE A 464 -23.68 -3.50 8.47
N ALA A 465 -24.00 -4.48 9.33
CA ALA A 465 -24.17 -4.27 10.76
C ALA A 465 -24.02 -5.57 11.57
N ALA A 466 -23.81 -5.43 12.86
CA ALA A 466 -23.95 -6.56 13.81
C ALA A 466 -24.64 -6.11 15.09
N TYR A 467 -25.34 -7.04 15.72
CA TYR A 467 -26.07 -6.79 16.96
C TYR A 467 -25.81 -7.92 17.95
N ALA A 468 -25.84 -7.60 19.24
CA ALA A 468 -25.77 -8.57 20.32
C ALA A 468 -27.00 -8.45 21.23
N ASP A 469 -27.60 -9.58 21.56
CA ASP A 469 -28.60 -9.68 22.61
C ASP A 469 -27.89 -9.95 23.94
N VAL A 470 -27.91 -8.95 24.81
CA VAL A 470 -27.17 -8.98 26.07
C VAL A 470 -28.04 -8.69 27.26
N ASP A 471 -27.73 -9.34 28.39
CA ASP A 471 -28.28 -9.04 29.70
C ASP A 471 -27.15 -8.62 30.64
N GLN A 472 -27.33 -7.54 31.36
CA GLN A 472 -26.43 -7.18 32.46
C GLN A 472 -26.61 -8.14 33.60
N VAL A 473 -25.51 -8.63 34.14
CA VAL A 473 -25.52 -9.48 35.34
C VAL A 473 -25.00 -8.63 36.47
N ASN A 474 -25.90 -8.33 37.42
CA ASN A 474 -25.50 -7.69 38.67
C ASN A 474 -24.58 -8.64 39.42
N ALA A 475 -23.46 -8.11 39.88
CA ALA A 475 -22.50 -8.86 40.70
C ALA A 475 -23.07 -9.20 42.09
#